data_9b675ceb696ba39e7d13f85fe8dc46e0
#
_entry.id   9b675ceb696ba39e7d13f85fe8dc46e0
#
_cell.length_a   1.000
_cell.length_b   1.000
_cell.length_c   1.000
_cell.angle_alpha   90.00
_cell.angle_beta   90.00
_cell.angle_gamma   90.00
#
_symmetry.space_group_name_H-M   'P 1'
#
loop_
_entity.id
_entity.type
_entity.pdbx_description
1 polymer ?
#
loop_
_entity_poly.entity_id
_entity_poly.type
_entity_poly.pdbx_seq_one_letter_code
_entity_poly.pdbx_strand_id
1 'polypeptide(L)'
;MNIKKILSVVLISSFSFLSFAQESENDDIFKNQGVQKNDFYEITVEPSTQEISSGISKYFEEVKQKKLNIYKRLENERNKLNSAKKSVNAAKENQKSALEKKKESLKNPKPNNKASEQPKNAEKPSSQKPKKSNSKVQKQKDKIQEPQEVQKVQEPLTVEEAGQKMDETIGLREKFIACGMDYKGTQYVWGGKSPVPGFDCSGLITFAAKKSLDLDLKGNAQDIYNQTKPVPLSEALPGDLIFFKGDSDTRITHVGIYLGKNPGKNDFGNQNLFLNAASGGPRTGVIVSGLNENYWKKTFYGCTKILDSIE
;
A
#
# COMPACT_ATOMS: atom_id res chain seq x y z
N MET A 1 -39.74 4.19 60.02
CA MET A 1 -40.41 5.09 59.06
C MET A 1 -39.95 4.75 57.67
N ASN A 2 -40.85 4.33 56.83
CA ASN A 2 -40.64 3.64 55.54
C ASN A 2 -39.99 4.50 54.47
N ILE A 3 -38.94 3.97 53.80
CA ILE A 3 -38.53 4.45 52.50
C ILE A 3 -38.83 3.37 51.49
N LYS A 4 -39.92 3.58 50.74
CA LYS A 4 -40.38 2.75 49.69
C LYS A 4 -39.42 2.72 48.48
N LYS A 5 -39.08 1.52 48.10
CA LYS A 5 -38.43 1.14 46.84
C LYS A 5 -39.20 1.69 45.65
N ILE A 6 -38.53 2.43 44.77
CA ILE A 6 -39.02 2.67 43.42
C ILE A 6 -38.17 1.80 42.49
N LEU A 7 -38.71 0.64 42.11
CA LEU A 7 -38.25 -0.12 40.97
C LEU A 7 -38.77 0.56 39.72
N SER A 8 -37.90 1.16 38.90
CA SER A 8 -38.26 1.51 37.54
C SER A 8 -38.00 0.31 36.67
N VAL A 9 -39.05 -0.36 36.28
CA VAL A 9 -39.08 -1.38 35.23
C VAL A 9 -39.01 -0.61 33.91
N VAL A 10 -37.88 -0.69 33.21
CA VAL A 10 -37.81 -0.28 31.82
C VAL A 10 -38.44 -1.39 30.98
N LEU A 11 -39.68 -1.16 30.60
CA LEU A 11 -40.38 -1.95 29.60
C LEU A 11 -39.71 -1.65 28.22
N ILE A 12 -38.96 -2.60 27.74
CA ILE A 12 -38.55 -2.63 26.34
C ILE A 12 -39.79 -3.05 25.55
N SER A 13 -40.54 -2.08 25.04
CA SER A 13 -41.60 -2.33 24.08
C SER A 13 -40.93 -2.64 22.73
N SER A 14 -40.92 -3.93 22.38
CA SER A 14 -40.73 -4.39 21.01
C SER A 14 -41.86 -3.87 20.15
N PHE A 15 -41.64 -2.75 19.48
CA PHE A 15 -42.50 -2.30 18.39
C PHE A 15 -42.20 -3.16 17.17
N SER A 16 -43.00 -4.20 17.00
CA SER A 16 -43.18 -4.87 15.72
C SER A 16 -43.85 -3.87 14.78
N PHE A 17 -43.08 -3.23 13.90
CA PHE A 17 -43.63 -2.52 12.78
C PHE A 17 -44.12 -3.54 11.76
N LEU A 18 -45.39 -3.92 11.86
CA LEU A 18 -46.11 -4.40 10.71
C LEU A 18 -46.30 -3.21 9.78
N SER A 19 -45.42 -3.04 8.82
CA SER A 19 -45.67 -2.13 7.71
C SER A 19 -46.76 -2.75 6.83
N PHE A 20 -47.92 -2.19 6.93
CA PHE A 20 -49.02 -2.36 6.00
C PHE A 20 -48.49 -1.85 4.62
N ALA A 21 -48.24 -2.79 3.74
CA ALA A 21 -47.95 -2.47 2.34
C ALA A 21 -49.24 -1.93 1.73
N GLN A 22 -49.31 -0.61 1.57
CA GLN A 22 -50.27 0.04 0.72
C GLN A 22 -49.80 -0.20 -0.71
N GLU A 23 -50.36 -1.19 -1.38
CA GLU A 23 -50.27 -1.36 -2.83
C GLU A 23 -50.80 -0.07 -3.50
N SER A 24 -49.87 0.80 -3.91
CA SER A 24 -50.23 1.91 -4.80
C SER A 24 -50.12 1.43 -6.24
N GLU A 25 -51.17 1.73 -6.99
CA GLU A 25 -51.38 1.52 -8.42
C GLU A 25 -50.26 2.14 -9.29
N ASN A 26 -49.06 1.55 -9.27
CA ASN A 26 -47.96 1.91 -10.18
C ASN A 26 -47.45 0.69 -10.98
N ASP A 27 -48.24 -0.37 -11.07
CA ASP A 27 -47.89 -1.57 -11.85
C ASP A 27 -47.82 -1.36 -13.37
N ASP A 28 -48.29 -0.21 -13.89
CA ASP A 28 -48.36 0.01 -15.33
C ASP A 28 -47.14 0.68 -15.96
N ILE A 29 -46.21 1.20 -15.15
CA ILE A 29 -44.96 1.81 -15.66
C ILE A 29 -43.93 0.76 -16.06
N PHE A 30 -43.96 -0.43 -15.47
CA PHE A 30 -42.98 -1.48 -15.72
C PHE A 30 -43.32 -2.45 -16.84
N LYS A 31 -44.57 -2.46 -17.31
CA LYS A 31 -45.02 -3.37 -18.39
C LYS A 31 -44.49 -3.05 -19.78
N ASN A 32 -43.94 -1.85 -19.97
CA ASN A 32 -43.53 -1.38 -21.31
C ASN A 32 -42.02 -1.51 -21.60
N GLN A 33 -41.20 -2.05 -20.70
CA GLN A 33 -39.75 -2.17 -20.92
C GLN A 33 -39.19 -3.59 -20.97
N GLY A 34 -40.01 -4.62 -21.04
CA GLY A 34 -39.56 -6.00 -21.27
C GLY A 34 -38.60 -6.56 -20.21
N VAL A 35 -38.52 -5.95 -19.03
CA VAL A 35 -37.67 -6.40 -17.93
C VAL A 35 -38.39 -7.49 -17.16
N GLN A 36 -37.88 -8.70 -17.23
CA GLN A 36 -38.40 -9.84 -16.48
C GLN A 36 -38.24 -9.59 -14.98
N LYS A 37 -39.34 -9.80 -14.24
CA LYS A 37 -39.42 -9.61 -12.78
C LYS A 37 -38.45 -10.49 -11.96
N ASN A 38 -37.66 -11.36 -12.61
CA ASN A 38 -36.75 -12.34 -11.97
C ASN A 38 -35.27 -11.89 -11.92
N ASP A 39 -34.94 -10.70 -12.43
CA ASP A 39 -33.59 -10.10 -12.28
C ASP A 39 -33.45 -9.28 -10.99
N PHE A 40 -34.46 -9.34 -10.10
CA PHE A 40 -34.44 -8.60 -8.85
C PHE A 40 -33.54 -9.30 -7.83
N TYR A 41 -32.34 -8.78 -7.72
CA TYR A 41 -31.49 -8.63 -6.56
C TYR A 41 -31.89 -9.51 -5.37
N GLU A 42 -31.19 -10.61 -5.16
CA GLU A 42 -31.05 -11.18 -3.84
C GLU A 42 -30.76 -10.03 -2.88
N ILE A 43 -31.61 -9.80 -1.89
CA ILE A 43 -31.37 -8.80 -0.85
C ILE A 43 -30.19 -9.31 -0.04
N THR A 44 -29.00 -8.94 -0.46
CA THR A 44 -27.78 -9.27 0.28
C THR A 44 -27.77 -8.50 1.59
N VAL A 45 -27.74 -9.22 2.69
CA VAL A 45 -27.60 -8.60 4.03
C VAL A 45 -26.21 -8.01 4.12
N GLU A 46 -26.13 -6.68 4.25
CA GLU A 46 -24.86 -6.00 4.43
C GLU A 46 -24.17 -6.50 5.71
N PRO A 47 -22.84 -6.72 5.68
CA PRO A 47 -22.11 -7.01 6.88
C PRO A 47 -22.24 -5.85 7.88
N SER A 48 -22.32 -6.18 9.15
CA SER A 48 -22.37 -5.17 10.21
C SER A 48 -21.07 -4.34 10.23
N THR A 49 -21.17 -3.13 10.73
CA THR A 49 -19.99 -2.26 10.91
C THR A 49 -18.92 -2.94 11.75
N GLN A 50 -19.32 -3.71 12.75
CA GLN A 50 -18.41 -4.43 13.65
C GLN A 50 -17.69 -5.58 12.94
N GLU A 51 -18.37 -6.35 12.07
CA GLU A 51 -17.75 -7.40 11.27
C GLU A 51 -16.73 -6.83 10.30
N ILE A 52 -17.06 -5.72 9.62
CA ILE A 52 -16.16 -5.02 8.71
C ILE A 52 -14.92 -4.52 9.47
N SER A 53 -15.12 -3.81 10.58
CA SER A 53 -14.03 -3.26 11.39
C SER A 53 -13.09 -4.34 11.92
N SER A 54 -13.64 -5.41 12.48
CA SER A 54 -12.87 -6.57 12.97
C SER A 54 -12.06 -7.24 11.85
N GLY A 55 -12.67 -7.39 10.67
CA GLY A 55 -11.99 -7.95 9.49
C GLY A 55 -10.84 -7.08 9.00
N ILE A 56 -11.02 -5.77 9.00
CA ILE A 56 -9.99 -4.80 8.60
C ILE A 56 -8.82 -4.83 9.58
N SER A 57 -9.09 -4.77 10.89
CA SER A 57 -8.03 -4.81 11.91
C SER A 57 -7.23 -6.11 11.84
N LYS A 58 -7.89 -7.26 11.67
CA LYS A 58 -7.21 -8.55 11.46
C LYS A 58 -6.34 -8.54 10.20
N TYR A 59 -6.86 -8.01 9.10
CA TYR A 59 -6.10 -7.90 7.84
C TYR A 59 -4.85 -7.04 8.01
N PHE A 60 -4.96 -5.88 8.67
CA PHE A 60 -3.82 -5.02 8.91
C PHE A 60 -2.75 -5.67 9.79
N GLU A 61 -3.17 -6.41 10.83
CA GLU A 61 -2.23 -7.13 11.67
C GLU A 61 -1.45 -8.19 10.87
N GLU A 62 -2.13 -8.95 10.00
CA GLU A 62 -1.48 -9.92 9.11
C GLU A 62 -0.48 -9.26 8.15
N VAL A 63 -0.85 -8.12 7.56
CA VAL A 63 0.02 -7.35 6.65
C VAL A 63 1.24 -6.83 7.40
N LYS A 64 1.04 -6.28 8.60
CA LYS A 64 2.11 -5.79 9.47
C LYS A 64 3.10 -6.90 9.81
N GLN A 65 2.62 -8.06 10.25
CA GLN A 65 3.48 -9.20 10.60
C GLN A 65 4.31 -9.68 9.39
N LYS A 66 3.69 -9.78 8.21
CA LYS A 66 4.41 -10.16 6.98
C LYS A 66 5.53 -9.15 6.65
N LYS A 67 5.26 -7.85 6.71
CA LYS A 67 6.25 -6.81 6.45
C LYS A 67 7.37 -6.81 7.49
N LEU A 68 7.06 -6.89 8.78
CA LEU A 68 8.05 -6.96 9.85
C LEU A 68 8.99 -8.16 9.70
N ASN A 69 8.48 -9.30 9.27
CA ASN A 69 9.31 -10.47 9.00
C ASN A 69 10.30 -10.23 7.84
N ILE A 70 9.89 -9.46 6.81
CA ILE A 70 10.78 -9.06 5.72
C ILE A 70 11.87 -8.12 6.25
N TYR A 71 11.52 -7.10 7.03
CA TYR A 71 12.50 -6.18 7.63
C TYR A 71 13.51 -6.91 8.51
N LYS A 72 13.06 -7.84 9.37
CA LYS A 72 13.94 -8.67 10.20
C LYS A 72 14.95 -9.49 9.37
N ARG A 73 14.49 -10.07 8.24
CA ARG A 73 15.38 -10.80 7.33
C ARG A 73 16.43 -9.88 6.70
N LEU A 74 16.02 -8.71 6.20
CA LEU A 74 16.92 -7.74 5.58
C LEU A 74 17.95 -7.21 6.59
N GLU A 75 17.54 -6.94 7.81
CA GLU A 75 18.44 -6.50 8.88
C GLU A 75 19.48 -7.58 9.24
N ASN A 76 19.06 -8.85 9.34
CA ASN A 76 19.97 -9.96 9.57
C ASN A 76 21.00 -10.11 8.44
N GLU A 77 20.58 -9.99 7.18
CA GLU A 77 21.50 -10.05 6.04
C GLU A 77 22.46 -8.86 6.03
N ARG A 78 22.01 -7.66 6.36
CA ARG A 78 22.85 -6.47 6.52
C ARG A 78 23.91 -6.68 7.61
N ASN A 79 23.52 -7.21 8.77
CA ASN A 79 24.42 -7.47 9.88
C ASN A 79 25.48 -8.50 9.51
N LYS A 80 25.12 -9.57 8.78
CA LYS A 80 26.08 -10.55 8.24
C LYS A 80 27.06 -9.88 7.27
N LEU A 81 26.57 -9.05 6.37
CA LEU A 81 27.41 -8.33 5.41
C LEU A 81 28.38 -7.37 6.09
N ASN A 82 27.93 -6.64 7.11
CA ASN A 82 28.76 -5.71 7.87
C ASN A 82 29.85 -6.45 8.67
N SER A 83 29.53 -7.57 9.28
CA SER A 83 30.54 -8.42 9.97
C SER A 83 31.56 -9.01 9.00
N ALA A 84 31.14 -9.45 7.81
CA ALA A 84 32.04 -9.91 6.76
C ALA A 84 32.96 -8.77 6.24
N LYS A 85 32.42 -7.57 6.02
CA LYS A 85 33.22 -6.39 5.64
C LYS A 85 34.27 -6.06 6.71
N LYS A 86 33.89 -6.09 7.99
CA LYS A 86 34.81 -5.85 9.11
C LYS A 86 35.97 -6.88 9.13
N SER A 87 35.66 -8.16 8.90
CA SER A 87 36.65 -9.23 8.83
C SER A 87 37.64 -9.04 7.65
N VAL A 88 37.10 -8.67 6.47
CA VAL A 88 37.94 -8.39 5.27
C VAL A 88 38.84 -7.19 5.50
N ASN A 89 38.35 -6.11 6.13
CA ASN A 89 39.16 -4.93 6.41
C ASN A 89 40.27 -5.25 7.43
N ALA A 90 39.97 -6.01 8.49
CA ALA A 90 40.96 -6.46 9.45
C ALA A 90 42.05 -7.32 8.78
N ALA A 91 41.67 -8.23 7.87
CA ALA A 91 42.62 -9.04 7.10
C ALA A 91 43.53 -8.21 6.21
N LYS A 92 42.99 -7.16 5.55
CA LYS A 92 43.78 -6.21 4.73
C LYS A 92 44.76 -5.41 5.56
N GLU A 93 44.38 -4.94 6.75
CA GLU A 93 45.28 -4.22 7.65
C GLU A 93 46.41 -5.11 8.14
N ASN A 94 46.11 -6.39 8.52
CA ASN A 94 47.12 -7.36 8.89
C ASN A 94 48.11 -7.66 7.76
N GLN A 95 47.61 -7.81 6.51
CA GLN A 95 48.49 -7.99 5.35
C GLN A 95 49.38 -6.77 5.10
N LYS A 96 48.84 -5.55 5.25
CA LYS A 96 49.60 -4.29 5.07
C LYS A 96 50.70 -4.21 6.12
N SER A 97 50.40 -4.45 7.38
CA SER A 97 51.38 -4.45 8.48
C SER A 97 52.47 -5.52 8.33
N ALA A 98 52.11 -6.71 7.85
CA ALA A 98 53.09 -7.79 7.57
C ALA A 98 54.03 -7.40 6.38
N LEU A 99 53.49 -6.75 5.36
CA LEU A 99 54.27 -6.26 4.21
C LEU A 99 55.25 -5.15 4.61
N GLU A 100 54.84 -4.23 5.50
CA GLU A 100 55.68 -3.17 6.04
C GLU A 100 56.84 -3.76 6.89
N LYS A 101 56.55 -4.71 7.79
CA LYS A 101 57.57 -5.42 8.56
C LYS A 101 58.59 -6.15 7.65
N LYS A 102 58.12 -6.74 6.56
CA LYS A 102 58.99 -7.42 5.58
C LYS A 102 59.83 -6.45 4.80
N LYS A 103 59.34 -5.23 4.47
CA LYS A 103 60.10 -4.16 3.85
C LYS A 103 61.19 -3.61 4.78
N GLU A 104 60.91 -3.50 6.06
CA GLU A 104 61.88 -3.03 7.07
C GLU A 104 63.00 -4.05 7.34
N SER A 105 62.70 -5.33 7.36
CA SER A 105 63.67 -6.41 7.50
C SER A 105 64.60 -6.54 6.27
N LEU A 106 64.16 -6.07 5.09
CA LEU A 106 64.98 -6.06 3.87
C LEU A 106 65.90 -4.82 3.77
N LYS A 107 65.64 -3.76 4.58
CA LYS A 107 66.51 -2.54 4.62
C LYS A 107 67.76 -2.68 5.50
N ASN A 108 67.85 -3.72 6.35
CA ASN A 108 69.00 -4.01 7.20
C ASN A 108 69.49 -5.44 6.97
N PRO A 109 70.29 -5.73 5.91
CA PRO A 109 70.91 -7.04 5.77
C PRO A 109 72.08 -7.16 6.76
N LYS A 110 72.04 -8.03 7.74
CA LYS A 110 73.18 -8.45 8.52
C LYS A 110 74.22 -9.06 7.56
N PRO A 111 75.50 -8.66 7.62
CA PRO A 111 76.53 -9.22 6.78
C PRO A 111 76.79 -10.67 7.24
N ASN A 112 76.60 -11.63 6.40
CA ASN A 112 77.04 -13.00 6.62
C ASN A 112 78.20 -13.33 5.68
N ASN A 113 79.43 -13.34 6.24
CA ASN A 113 80.62 -13.85 5.62
C ASN A 113 80.51 -15.38 5.46
N LYS A 114 80.65 -15.88 4.25
CA LYS A 114 81.61 -16.95 3.93
C LYS A 114 81.60 -17.33 2.44
N ALA A 115 82.76 -17.44 2.05
CA ALA A 115 83.47 -17.67 0.83
C ALA A 115 83.14 -18.92 0.01
N SER A 116 83.55 -18.79 -1.29
CA SER A 116 84.04 -19.83 -2.23
C SER A 116 82.98 -20.84 -2.75
N GLU A 117 82.75 -20.90 -4.01
CA GLU A 117 83.50 -21.49 -5.11
C GLU A 117 82.72 -21.35 -6.43
N GLN A 118 83.44 -20.94 -7.48
CA GLN A 118 83.04 -21.16 -8.87
C GLN A 118 83.52 -22.56 -9.29
N PRO A 119 82.96 -23.24 -10.33
CA PRO A 119 83.25 -22.81 -11.71
C PRO A 119 82.17 -23.12 -12.80
N LYS A 120 82.22 -22.30 -13.82
CA LYS A 120 82.19 -22.56 -15.30
C LYS A 120 81.14 -23.53 -15.90
N ASN A 121 80.34 -23.11 -16.82
CA ASN A 121 80.50 -23.09 -18.28
C ASN A 121 79.14 -23.00 -18.98
N ALA A 122 79.09 -22.06 -19.93
CA ALA A 122 78.71 -22.14 -21.33
C ALA A 122 77.32 -22.74 -21.68
N GLU A 123 76.44 -21.98 -22.33
CA GLU A 123 76.34 -21.77 -23.76
C GLU A 123 75.10 -20.95 -24.10
N LYS A 124 75.29 -20.05 -25.02
CA LYS A 124 74.24 -19.36 -25.80
C LYS A 124 74.05 -20.16 -27.09
N PRO A 125 72.85 -20.26 -27.72
CA PRO A 125 72.53 -19.26 -28.72
C PRO A 125 71.08 -18.90 -29.00
N SER A 126 70.99 -17.76 -29.67
CA SER A 126 70.14 -17.35 -30.79
C SER A 126 68.60 -17.17 -30.60
N SER A 127 68.22 -15.97 -30.63
CA SER A 127 67.48 -15.19 -31.67
C SER A 127 66.29 -15.86 -32.34
N GLN A 128 65.11 -15.29 -32.08
CA GLN A 128 64.18 -14.94 -33.18
C GLN A 128 63.11 -13.95 -32.70
N LYS A 129 63.10 -12.77 -33.37
CA LYS A 129 61.96 -11.88 -33.40
C LYS A 129 60.92 -12.38 -34.43
N PRO A 130 59.65 -12.17 -34.18
CA PRO A 130 58.82 -11.71 -35.27
C PRO A 130 57.99 -10.47 -34.97
N LYS A 131 58.12 -9.58 -35.89
CA LYS A 131 57.13 -8.75 -36.61
C LYS A 131 56.00 -8.07 -35.87
N LYS A 132 56.07 -6.74 -35.98
CA LYS A 132 54.99 -5.75 -35.80
C LYS A 132 53.79 -6.05 -36.69
N SER A 133 52.59 -6.01 -36.14
CA SER A 133 51.41 -5.63 -36.88
C SER A 133 50.77 -4.40 -36.22
N ASN A 134 50.75 -3.32 -36.98
CA ASN A 134 50.04 -2.07 -36.68
C ASN A 134 48.55 -2.33 -36.80
N SER A 135 47.80 -2.05 -35.74
CA SER A 135 46.39 -1.67 -35.89
C SER A 135 46.17 -0.36 -35.14
N LYS A 136 45.82 0.65 -35.91
CA LYS A 136 45.33 1.94 -35.47
C LYS A 136 44.11 1.75 -34.56
N VAL A 137 44.25 2.10 -33.31
CA VAL A 137 43.08 2.34 -32.44
C VAL A 137 42.90 3.84 -32.32
N GLN A 138 41.81 4.32 -32.89
CA GLN A 138 41.33 5.69 -32.76
C GLN A 138 41.06 6.00 -31.27
N LYS A 139 41.70 7.06 -30.79
CA LYS A 139 41.35 7.70 -29.53
C LYS A 139 39.99 8.38 -29.66
N GLN A 140 38.91 7.76 -29.22
CA GLN A 140 37.73 8.48 -28.80
C GLN A 140 38.00 9.07 -27.41
N LYS A 141 38.00 10.39 -27.35
CA LYS A 141 37.93 11.16 -26.11
C LYS A 141 36.52 11.06 -25.59
N ASP A 142 36.25 10.10 -24.71
CA ASP A 142 35.06 10.12 -23.92
C ASP A 142 35.20 11.25 -22.89
N LYS A 143 34.34 12.27 -23.04
CA LYS A 143 34.07 13.27 -22.03
C LYS A 143 33.56 12.55 -20.80
N ILE A 144 34.39 12.49 -19.78
CA ILE A 144 33.94 12.13 -18.42
C ILE A 144 33.02 13.26 -17.99
N GLN A 145 31.72 12.99 -17.99
CA GLN A 145 30.74 13.83 -17.32
C GLN A 145 31.03 13.74 -15.82
N GLU A 146 31.06 14.90 -15.17
CA GLU A 146 31.12 15.04 -13.72
C GLU A 146 30.05 14.17 -13.07
N PRO A 147 30.34 13.48 -11.95
CA PRO A 147 29.34 12.70 -11.24
C PRO A 147 28.23 13.64 -10.77
N GLN A 148 27.02 13.45 -11.30
CA GLN A 148 25.83 14.06 -10.75
C GLN A 148 25.77 13.73 -9.26
N GLU A 149 25.46 14.72 -8.48
CA GLU A 149 25.25 14.71 -7.03
C GLU A 149 24.49 13.44 -6.62
N VAL A 150 25.20 12.54 -5.94
CA VAL A 150 24.64 11.30 -5.41
C VAL A 150 23.55 11.72 -4.43
N GLN A 151 22.30 11.58 -4.83
CA GLN A 151 21.16 11.73 -3.93
C GLN A 151 21.49 10.94 -2.66
N LYS A 152 21.46 11.63 -1.53
CA LYS A 152 21.71 11.10 -0.20
C LYS A 152 20.80 9.88 0.00
N VAL A 153 21.36 8.70 -0.20
CA VAL A 153 20.65 7.44 0.04
C VAL A 153 20.27 7.45 1.52
N GLN A 154 18.98 7.61 1.82
CA GLN A 154 18.49 7.54 3.19
C GLN A 154 18.87 6.17 3.76
N GLU A 155 19.40 6.14 4.96
CA GLU A 155 19.67 4.88 5.65
C GLU A 155 18.37 4.08 5.77
N PRO A 156 18.40 2.78 5.48
CA PRO A 156 17.19 1.96 5.58
C PRO A 156 16.74 1.88 7.04
N LEU A 157 15.42 2.04 7.24
CA LEU A 157 14.76 1.99 8.54
C LEU A 157 15.13 0.70 9.32
N THR A 158 15.26 0.83 10.63
CA THR A 158 15.33 -0.31 11.54
C THR A 158 13.97 -1.04 11.58
N VAL A 159 13.96 -2.27 12.11
CA VAL A 159 12.70 -3.03 12.30
C VAL A 159 11.73 -2.29 13.19
N GLU A 160 12.23 -1.61 14.23
CA GLU A 160 11.42 -0.86 15.18
C GLU A 160 10.79 0.39 14.53
N GLU A 161 11.59 1.20 13.84
CA GLU A 161 11.11 2.38 13.10
C GLU A 161 10.09 2.00 12.02
N ALA A 162 10.35 0.91 11.28
CA ALA A 162 9.40 0.38 10.30
C ALA A 162 8.10 -0.08 10.96
N GLY A 163 8.18 -0.68 12.15
CA GLY A 163 7.02 -1.08 12.94
C GLY A 163 6.18 0.12 13.36
N GLN A 164 6.78 1.14 13.91
CA GLN A 164 6.12 2.37 14.35
C GLN A 164 5.45 3.11 13.18
N LYS A 165 6.17 3.27 12.07
CA LYS A 165 5.60 3.90 10.85
C LYS A 165 4.41 3.11 10.30
N MET A 166 4.44 1.78 10.36
CA MET A 166 3.31 0.94 9.96
C MET A 166 2.10 1.12 10.90
N ASP A 167 2.30 1.17 12.21
CA ASP A 167 1.23 1.38 13.19
C ASP A 167 0.55 2.73 12.98
N GLU A 168 1.32 3.78 12.77
CA GLU A 168 0.80 5.11 12.46
C GLU A 168 -0.03 5.11 11.17
N THR A 169 0.50 4.52 10.10
CA THR A 169 -0.21 4.43 8.81
C THR A 169 -1.50 3.62 8.93
N ILE A 170 -1.48 2.49 9.64
CA ILE A 170 -2.67 1.66 9.90
C ILE A 170 -3.69 2.47 10.70
N GLY A 171 -3.27 3.14 11.76
CA GLY A 171 -4.15 3.97 12.59
C GLY A 171 -4.85 5.10 11.81
N LEU A 172 -4.15 5.73 10.86
CA LEU A 172 -4.74 6.73 9.97
C LEU A 172 -5.78 6.12 9.03
N ARG A 173 -5.52 4.95 8.45
CA ARG A 173 -6.46 4.23 7.58
C ARG A 173 -7.72 3.83 8.34
N GLU A 174 -7.57 3.26 9.53
CA GLU A 174 -8.70 2.88 10.39
C GLU A 174 -9.54 4.11 10.80
N LYS A 175 -8.93 5.24 11.14
CA LYS A 175 -9.63 6.50 11.42
C LYS A 175 -10.44 7.00 10.22
N PHE A 176 -9.87 6.92 9.02
CA PHE A 176 -10.56 7.35 7.80
C PHE A 176 -11.76 6.46 7.49
N ILE A 177 -11.59 5.14 7.57
CA ILE A 177 -12.67 4.17 7.36
C ILE A 177 -13.77 4.37 8.42
N ALA A 178 -13.40 4.44 9.69
CA ALA A 178 -14.35 4.64 10.78
C ALA A 178 -15.15 5.92 10.59
N CYS A 179 -14.49 7.03 10.23
CA CYS A 179 -15.14 8.30 9.94
C CYS A 179 -16.17 8.18 8.81
N GLY A 180 -15.86 7.44 7.73
CA GLY A 180 -16.82 7.18 6.66
C GLY A 180 -17.99 6.31 7.12
N MET A 181 -17.71 5.24 7.88
CA MET A 181 -18.68 4.29 8.39
C MET A 181 -19.67 4.92 9.40
N ASP A 182 -19.26 5.94 10.16
CA ASP A 182 -20.13 6.69 11.08
C ASP A 182 -21.34 7.34 10.35
N TYR A 183 -21.20 7.55 9.03
CA TYR A 183 -22.25 8.14 8.20
C TYR A 183 -23.02 7.12 7.37
N LYS A 184 -22.81 5.82 7.60
CA LYS A 184 -23.62 4.77 6.95
C LYS A 184 -25.11 5.01 7.20
N GLY A 185 -25.91 4.94 6.12
CA GLY A 185 -27.33 5.25 6.16
C GLY A 185 -27.70 6.72 5.87
N THR A 186 -26.71 7.64 5.81
CA THR A 186 -26.99 9.01 5.39
C THR A 186 -27.48 9.03 3.95
N GLN A 187 -28.50 9.82 3.67
CA GLN A 187 -29.09 9.91 2.34
C GLN A 187 -28.13 10.46 1.28
N TYR A 188 -28.31 10.00 0.05
CA TYR A 188 -27.61 10.59 -1.10
C TYR A 188 -28.23 11.94 -1.47
N VAL A 189 -27.39 12.94 -1.65
CA VAL A 189 -27.77 14.25 -2.18
C VAL A 189 -26.76 14.68 -3.22
N TRP A 190 -27.19 14.95 -4.44
CA TRP A 190 -26.30 15.41 -5.51
C TRP A 190 -25.59 16.71 -5.12
N GLY A 191 -24.25 16.74 -5.19
CA GLY A 191 -23.44 17.87 -4.73
C GLY A 191 -23.36 18.01 -3.21
N GLY A 192 -23.93 17.07 -2.44
CA GLY A 192 -23.92 17.08 -0.98
C GLY A 192 -22.54 16.77 -0.41
N LYS A 193 -22.11 17.57 0.59
CA LYS A 193 -20.77 17.50 1.19
C LYS A 193 -20.79 17.45 2.71
N SER A 194 -21.93 17.21 3.31
CA SER A 194 -22.13 17.22 4.77
C SER A 194 -23.22 16.23 5.17
N PRO A 195 -23.24 15.79 6.44
CA PRO A 195 -24.26 14.85 6.92
C PRO A 195 -25.70 15.33 6.71
N VAL A 196 -25.90 16.63 6.72
CA VAL A 196 -27.20 17.29 6.45
C VAL A 196 -26.96 18.35 5.39
N PRO A 197 -27.60 18.29 4.23
CA PRO A 197 -28.73 17.39 3.87
C PRO A 197 -28.31 15.97 3.43
N GLY A 198 -27.05 15.66 3.20
CA GLY A 198 -26.57 14.37 2.76
C GLY A 198 -25.29 14.48 1.93
N PHE A 199 -24.82 13.37 1.43
CA PHE A 199 -23.58 13.26 0.65
C PHE A 199 -23.84 12.81 -0.79
N ASP A 200 -23.03 13.33 -1.73
CA ASP A 200 -22.69 12.57 -2.95
C ASP A 200 -21.43 11.73 -2.73
N CYS A 201 -21.03 10.96 -3.74
CA CYS A 201 -19.88 10.06 -3.64
C CYS A 201 -18.58 10.80 -3.30
N SER A 202 -18.29 11.89 -3.98
CA SER A 202 -17.09 12.72 -3.76
C SER A 202 -17.17 13.52 -2.47
N GLY A 203 -18.37 14.00 -2.11
CA GLY A 203 -18.61 14.73 -0.88
C GLY A 203 -18.36 13.89 0.37
N LEU A 204 -18.75 12.63 0.37
CA LEU A 204 -18.42 11.68 1.46
C LEU A 204 -16.90 11.55 1.63
N ILE A 205 -16.16 11.36 0.52
CA ILE A 205 -14.71 11.18 0.56
C ILE A 205 -14.01 12.45 1.07
N THR A 206 -14.32 13.61 0.48
CA THR A 206 -13.69 14.88 0.86
C THR A 206 -13.98 15.24 2.32
N PHE A 207 -15.20 15.00 2.77
CA PHE A 207 -15.60 15.22 4.16
C PHE A 207 -14.85 14.29 5.13
N ALA A 208 -14.84 12.98 4.85
CA ALA A 208 -14.17 12.00 5.69
C ALA A 208 -12.64 12.23 5.74
N ALA A 209 -12.01 12.52 4.58
CA ALA A 209 -10.58 12.82 4.49
C ALA A 209 -10.23 14.07 5.30
N LYS A 210 -11.01 15.16 5.17
CA LYS A 210 -10.77 16.38 5.95
C LYS A 210 -10.95 16.15 7.44
N LYS A 211 -12.01 15.46 7.84
CA LYS A 211 -12.36 15.26 9.25
C LYS A 211 -11.40 14.32 9.98
N SER A 212 -10.93 13.25 9.35
CA SER A 212 -10.13 12.20 10.00
C SER A 212 -8.63 12.30 9.77
N LEU A 213 -8.21 12.86 8.61
CA LEU A 213 -6.82 12.91 8.18
C LEU A 213 -6.28 14.34 8.03
N ASP A 214 -7.14 15.37 8.20
CA ASP A 214 -6.88 16.77 7.85
C ASP A 214 -6.46 16.98 6.38
N LEU A 215 -6.82 16.06 5.50
CA LEU A 215 -6.49 16.08 4.08
C LEU A 215 -7.56 16.83 3.28
N ASP A 216 -7.16 17.87 2.56
CA ASP A 216 -8.07 18.76 1.82
C ASP A 216 -8.20 18.33 0.33
N LEU A 217 -8.84 17.17 0.09
CA LEU A 217 -9.20 16.73 -1.25
C LEU A 217 -10.32 17.61 -1.84
N LYS A 218 -10.28 17.89 -3.15
CA LYS A 218 -11.21 18.80 -3.81
C LYS A 218 -11.79 18.22 -5.08
N GLY A 219 -12.99 18.72 -5.41
CA GLY A 219 -13.65 18.45 -6.67
C GLY A 219 -14.51 17.20 -6.68
N ASN A 220 -14.76 16.69 -7.87
CA ASN A 220 -15.54 15.48 -8.13
C ASN A 220 -14.68 14.22 -8.09
N ALA A 221 -15.24 13.05 -8.39
CA ALA A 221 -14.51 11.78 -8.37
C ALA A 221 -13.29 11.76 -9.30
N GLN A 222 -13.36 12.36 -10.49
CA GLN A 222 -12.24 12.48 -11.41
C GLN A 222 -11.13 13.37 -10.84
N ASP A 223 -11.51 14.48 -10.20
CA ASP A 223 -10.55 15.41 -9.60
C ASP A 223 -9.82 14.75 -8.42
N ILE A 224 -10.53 13.97 -7.59
CA ILE A 224 -9.95 13.20 -6.47
C ILE A 224 -8.98 12.15 -7.02
N TYR A 225 -9.33 11.44 -8.09
CA TYR A 225 -8.43 10.48 -8.73
C TYR A 225 -7.12 11.13 -9.16
N ASN A 226 -7.19 12.34 -9.76
CA ASN A 226 -6.01 13.06 -10.21
C ASN A 226 -5.11 13.60 -9.07
N GLN A 227 -5.67 13.74 -7.86
CA GLN A 227 -4.95 14.19 -6.66
C GLN A 227 -4.31 13.03 -5.87
N THR A 228 -4.60 11.79 -6.24
CA THR A 228 -4.17 10.60 -5.50
C THR A 228 -3.37 9.65 -6.39
N LYS A 229 -2.55 8.78 -5.81
CA LYS A 229 -1.62 7.94 -6.55
C LYS A 229 -2.24 6.59 -6.93
N PRO A 230 -2.34 6.25 -8.22
CA PRO A 230 -2.88 4.97 -8.66
C PRO A 230 -2.15 3.77 -8.06
N VAL A 231 -2.92 2.73 -7.72
CA VAL A 231 -2.43 1.44 -7.22
C VAL A 231 -3.25 0.30 -7.82
N PRO A 232 -2.64 -0.85 -8.18
CA PRO A 232 -3.39 -2.02 -8.60
C PRO A 232 -4.32 -2.50 -7.49
N LEU A 233 -5.50 -3.04 -7.84
CA LEU A 233 -6.44 -3.60 -6.85
C LEU A 233 -5.81 -4.70 -5.98
N SER A 234 -4.86 -5.46 -6.54
CA SER A 234 -4.12 -6.51 -5.81
C SER A 234 -3.21 -5.97 -4.69
N GLU A 235 -2.87 -4.69 -4.74
CA GLU A 235 -2.00 -3.98 -3.78
C GLU A 235 -2.77 -2.97 -2.94
N ALA A 236 -4.03 -2.70 -3.31
CA ALA A 236 -4.89 -1.78 -2.56
C ALA A 236 -5.13 -2.29 -1.15
N LEU A 237 -5.04 -1.38 -0.19
CA LEU A 237 -5.26 -1.64 1.23
C LEU A 237 -6.58 -1.01 1.69
N PRO A 238 -7.24 -1.54 2.72
CA PRO A 238 -8.38 -0.86 3.32
C PRO A 238 -8.05 0.60 3.64
N GLY A 239 -8.98 1.51 3.33
CA GLY A 239 -8.76 2.96 3.39
C GLY A 239 -8.21 3.59 2.12
N ASP A 240 -7.81 2.81 1.12
CA ASP A 240 -7.56 3.36 -0.21
C ASP A 240 -8.88 3.74 -0.89
N LEU A 241 -8.81 4.51 -1.97
CA LEU A 241 -9.99 4.90 -2.74
C LEU A 241 -10.21 3.95 -3.91
N ILE A 242 -11.48 3.66 -4.19
CA ILE A 242 -11.90 2.85 -5.32
C ILE A 242 -12.78 3.67 -6.25
N PHE A 243 -12.56 3.56 -7.55
CA PHE A 243 -13.14 4.43 -8.56
C PHE A 243 -13.88 3.65 -9.63
N PHE A 244 -14.96 4.28 -10.14
CA PHE A 244 -15.82 3.72 -11.16
C PHE A 244 -16.14 4.77 -12.22
N LYS A 245 -16.41 4.32 -13.45
CA LYS A 245 -16.88 5.15 -14.56
C LYS A 245 -18.34 4.83 -14.87
N GLY A 246 -19.02 5.73 -15.55
CA GLY A 246 -20.38 5.45 -16.03
C GLY A 246 -20.39 4.39 -17.14
N ASP A 247 -21.53 3.74 -17.36
CA ASP A 247 -21.68 2.71 -18.38
C ASP A 247 -21.25 3.13 -19.79
N SER A 248 -21.55 4.38 -20.15
CA SER A 248 -21.23 4.99 -21.44
C SER A 248 -20.14 6.06 -21.35
N ASP A 249 -19.55 6.27 -20.17
CA ASP A 249 -18.58 7.34 -19.93
C ASP A 249 -17.15 6.79 -19.88
N THR A 250 -16.22 7.54 -20.42
CA THR A 250 -14.78 7.29 -20.28
C THR A 250 -14.22 7.94 -19.02
N ARG A 251 -14.96 8.88 -18.40
CA ARG A 251 -14.56 9.61 -17.21
C ARG A 251 -14.93 8.84 -15.96
N ILE A 252 -14.16 9.09 -14.90
CA ILE A 252 -14.47 8.61 -13.56
C ILE A 252 -15.65 9.43 -13.02
N THR A 253 -16.73 8.75 -12.69
CA THR A 253 -17.98 9.37 -12.23
C THR A 253 -18.34 9.04 -10.79
N HIS A 254 -17.66 8.04 -10.19
CA HIS A 254 -17.96 7.58 -8.84
C HIS A 254 -16.71 7.18 -8.08
N VAL A 255 -16.78 7.31 -6.75
CA VAL A 255 -15.68 7.01 -5.82
C VAL A 255 -16.23 6.44 -4.50
N GLY A 256 -15.46 5.54 -3.89
CA GLY A 256 -15.72 4.98 -2.57
C GLY A 256 -14.46 4.76 -1.76
N ILE A 257 -14.62 4.39 -0.49
CA ILE A 257 -13.54 3.95 0.40
C ILE A 257 -13.43 2.43 0.29
N TYR A 258 -12.30 1.93 -0.14
CA TYR A 258 -12.03 0.50 -0.22
C TYR A 258 -11.92 -0.09 1.20
N LEU A 259 -12.65 -1.18 1.47
CA LEU A 259 -12.71 -1.84 2.77
C LEU A 259 -11.94 -3.16 2.80
N GLY A 260 -11.33 -3.56 1.67
CA GLY A 260 -10.66 -4.84 1.56
C GLY A 260 -11.59 -5.99 1.18
N LYS A 261 -11.07 -7.21 1.32
CA LYS A 261 -11.88 -8.42 1.12
C LYS A 261 -12.82 -8.63 2.28
N ASN A 262 -14.05 -9.03 1.97
CA ASN A 262 -15.03 -9.41 2.99
C ASN A 262 -14.51 -10.60 3.81
N PRO A 263 -14.33 -10.45 5.13
CA PRO A 263 -13.84 -11.53 5.98
C PRO A 263 -14.93 -12.54 6.38
N GLY A 264 -16.20 -12.18 6.13
CA GLY A 264 -17.36 -12.93 6.60
C GLY A 264 -17.88 -13.98 5.63
N LYS A 265 -18.75 -14.85 6.15
CA LYS A 265 -19.55 -15.82 5.39
C LYS A 265 -20.96 -15.27 5.09
N ASN A 266 -21.08 -13.94 4.98
CA ASN A 266 -22.34 -13.28 4.65
C ASN A 266 -22.63 -13.33 3.14
N ASP A 267 -23.76 -12.78 2.72
CA ASP A 267 -24.24 -12.81 1.33
C ASP A 267 -23.31 -12.13 0.33
N PHE A 268 -22.40 -11.24 0.80
CA PHE A 268 -21.35 -10.67 -0.04
C PHE A 268 -20.24 -11.67 -0.41
N GLY A 269 -20.20 -12.86 0.19
CA GLY A 269 -19.20 -13.87 -0.11
C GLY A 269 -17.76 -13.35 0.03
N ASN A 270 -16.82 -13.99 -0.66
CA ASN A 270 -15.40 -13.60 -0.64
C ASN A 270 -15.08 -12.54 -1.72
N GLN A 271 -15.72 -11.37 -1.65
CA GLN A 271 -15.49 -10.28 -2.60
C GLN A 271 -14.86 -9.05 -1.93
N ASN A 272 -14.36 -8.14 -2.74
CA ASN A 272 -13.88 -6.83 -2.29
C ASN A 272 -15.08 -5.93 -1.94
N LEU A 273 -15.03 -5.28 -0.78
CA LEU A 273 -16.06 -4.37 -0.29
C LEU A 273 -15.58 -2.92 -0.38
N PHE A 274 -16.53 -2.00 -0.46
CA PHE A 274 -16.25 -0.57 -0.36
C PHE A 274 -17.45 0.20 0.19
N LEU A 275 -17.18 1.28 0.92
CA LEU A 275 -18.17 2.23 1.40
C LEU A 275 -18.32 3.35 0.36
N ASN A 276 -19.56 3.71 0.02
CA ASN A 276 -19.82 4.76 -0.96
C ASN A 276 -21.17 5.43 -0.72
N ALA A 277 -21.35 6.65 -1.25
CA ALA A 277 -22.65 7.29 -1.33
C ALA A 277 -23.26 7.00 -2.71
N ALA A 278 -24.20 6.07 -2.78
CA ALA A 278 -24.83 5.60 -4.00
C ALA A 278 -26.14 6.36 -4.31
N SER A 279 -26.32 6.77 -5.59
CA SER A 279 -27.49 7.52 -6.05
C SER A 279 -28.58 6.65 -6.66
N GLY A 280 -28.32 5.40 -6.96
CA GLY A 280 -29.23 4.52 -7.68
C GLY A 280 -29.16 3.08 -7.24
N GLY A 281 -30.08 2.24 -7.79
CA GLY A 281 -30.22 0.85 -7.43
C GLY A 281 -31.18 0.63 -6.27
N PRO A 282 -31.28 -0.60 -5.76
CA PRO A 282 -32.22 -0.94 -4.68
C PRO A 282 -31.83 -0.34 -3.33
N ARG A 283 -30.58 0.09 -3.19
CA ARG A 283 -30.04 0.74 -1.99
C ARG A 283 -29.37 2.06 -2.36
N THR A 284 -29.78 3.14 -1.71
CA THR A 284 -29.26 4.49 -1.92
C THR A 284 -28.75 5.10 -0.62
N GLY A 285 -27.90 6.13 -0.73
CA GLY A 285 -27.26 6.75 0.42
C GLY A 285 -25.86 6.20 0.67
N VAL A 286 -25.35 6.41 1.87
CA VAL A 286 -24.05 5.88 2.31
C VAL A 286 -24.20 4.43 2.68
N ILE A 287 -23.71 3.54 1.83
CA ILE A 287 -23.89 2.08 1.93
C ILE A 287 -22.56 1.35 1.70
N VAL A 288 -22.53 0.09 2.13
CA VAL A 288 -21.45 -0.86 1.74
C VAL A 288 -21.90 -1.61 0.50
N SER A 289 -21.06 -1.63 -0.51
CA SER A 289 -21.26 -2.36 -1.78
C SER A 289 -20.15 -3.37 -2.00
N GLY A 290 -20.45 -4.39 -2.80
CA GLY A 290 -19.50 -5.43 -3.21
C GLY A 290 -19.05 -5.24 -4.66
N LEU A 291 -17.76 -5.39 -4.92
CA LEU A 291 -17.20 -5.22 -6.27
C LEU A 291 -17.71 -6.27 -7.28
N ASN A 292 -18.25 -7.40 -6.82
CA ASN A 292 -18.82 -8.43 -7.71
C ASN A 292 -20.28 -8.14 -8.12
N GLU A 293 -20.95 -7.15 -7.51
CA GLU A 293 -22.24 -6.69 -7.97
C GLU A 293 -22.14 -6.23 -9.43
N ASN A 294 -23.11 -6.61 -10.27
CA ASN A 294 -23.04 -6.45 -11.75
C ASN A 294 -22.64 -5.04 -12.19
N TYR A 295 -23.25 -4.02 -11.62
CA TYR A 295 -22.94 -2.62 -11.95
C TYR A 295 -21.50 -2.26 -11.59
N TRP A 296 -21.08 -2.53 -10.36
CA TRP A 296 -19.76 -2.18 -9.85
C TRP A 296 -18.64 -2.95 -10.56
N LYS A 297 -18.86 -4.23 -10.85
CA LYS A 297 -17.92 -5.05 -11.61
C LYS A 297 -17.71 -4.53 -13.02
N LYS A 298 -18.79 -4.12 -13.71
CA LYS A 298 -18.73 -3.60 -15.09
C LYS A 298 -18.06 -2.23 -15.15
N THR A 299 -18.29 -1.37 -14.16
CA THR A 299 -17.88 0.03 -14.16
C THR A 299 -16.58 0.29 -13.40
N PHE A 300 -15.99 -0.73 -12.77
CA PHE A 300 -14.72 -0.61 -12.05
C PHE A 300 -13.63 0.00 -12.92
N TYR A 301 -12.97 1.03 -12.40
CA TYR A 301 -11.89 1.73 -13.09
C TYR A 301 -10.52 1.44 -12.46
N GLY A 302 -10.38 1.55 -11.13
CA GLY A 302 -9.11 1.36 -10.44
C GLY A 302 -9.15 1.82 -8.99
N CYS A 303 -8.00 1.74 -8.33
CA CYS A 303 -7.80 2.21 -6.97
C CYS A 303 -6.68 3.25 -6.90
N THR A 304 -6.71 4.09 -5.85
CA THR A 304 -5.61 5.00 -5.54
C THR A 304 -5.33 5.03 -4.05
N LYS A 305 -4.08 5.30 -3.69
CA LYS A 305 -3.66 5.49 -2.29
C LYS A 305 -3.96 6.91 -1.83
N ILE A 306 -4.70 7.04 -0.73
CA ILE A 306 -5.00 8.34 -0.13
C ILE A 306 -3.87 8.81 0.78
N LEU A 307 -3.16 7.92 1.46
CA LEU A 307 -2.11 8.27 2.42
C LEU A 307 -0.78 8.69 1.78
N ASP A 308 -0.50 8.27 0.52
CA ASP A 308 0.65 8.79 -0.22
C ASP A 308 0.53 10.31 -0.53
N SER A 309 -0.64 10.89 -0.25
CA SER A 309 -0.91 12.32 -0.40
C SER A 309 -0.66 13.14 0.88
N ILE A 310 -0.27 12.48 1.98
CA ILE A 310 0.02 13.10 3.29
C ILE A 310 1.53 13.33 3.48
N GLU A 311 2.38 12.70 2.64
CA GLU A 311 3.82 12.95 2.59
C GLU A 311 4.10 14.24 1.81
#